data_b6a5c44f7925f9421ac0ca500e177740
#
_entry.id   b6a5c44f7925f9421ac0ca500e177740
#
_cell.length_a   1.000
_cell.length_b   1.000
_cell.length_c   1.000
_cell.angle_alpha   90.00
_cell.angle_beta   90.00
_cell.angle_gamma   90.00
#
_symmetry.space_group_name_H-M   'P 1'
#
loop_
_entity.id
_entity.type
_entity.pdbx_description
1 polymer ?
#
loop_
_entity_poly.entity_id
_entity_poly.type
_entity_poly.pdbx_seq_one_letter_code
_entity_poly.pdbx_strand_id
1 'polypeptide(L)'
;MTTRTAVRATKISLEPKHEPTPALLAELATITAGIAGMQASMLDRRNLRQTLKQRAEATGLDPEAYVELCKQSPEEQSSFLEGVLNGETSFFRDATVFAELSRWCLNWFARNNGTLRILSAPCSTGEEPYSIAAMLEQSGIRLERFTLEAIDLSSLAIERARIAVYNGLSLRNLPEPEQSGFLERVPKGWRVKQHLRDHVAFRQGNLLNPDTLEPKAYDLICSRNLLIYQSNEARTQMAASLAQALAPGGRLVIGAADWGRDLDAFFRLEEPVNSFALRLRDAAASTTPKLGAPGPDSRPRVGKGATSDNLHSISAPKPSAPAPTTAKARRILDLSNQLANVTALYRNALEAYLRAEEREAERLCRQTLYLETDHLPSLELLAKINRPQASNRMQLALHARLKRHRTAAAGGGAQ
;
A
#
# COMPACT_ATOMS: atom_id res chain seq x y z
N MET A 1 -3.91 58.00 44.99
CA MET A 1 -4.69 56.77 45.25
C MET A 1 -5.51 56.48 44.03
N THR A 2 -5.02 55.60 43.15
CA THR A 2 -5.69 55.20 41.88
C THR A 2 -5.92 53.73 41.94
N THR A 3 -7.15 53.34 42.16
CA THR A 3 -7.61 51.95 42.24
C THR A 3 -7.66 51.35 40.84
N ARG A 4 -6.80 50.36 40.55
CA ARG A 4 -6.83 49.51 39.36
C ARG A 4 -7.86 48.41 39.61
N THR A 5 -9.00 48.48 38.92
CA THR A 5 -9.98 47.41 38.84
C THR A 5 -9.45 46.34 37.90
N ALA A 6 -9.08 45.16 38.44
CA ALA A 6 -8.73 43.99 37.64
C ALA A 6 -9.99 43.35 37.05
N VAL A 7 -10.11 43.42 35.76
CA VAL A 7 -11.14 42.66 35.01
C VAL A 7 -10.70 41.20 34.99
N ARG A 8 -11.40 40.37 35.75
CA ARG A 8 -11.25 38.91 35.81
C ARG A 8 -11.81 38.31 34.51
N ALA A 9 -10.96 37.94 33.60
CA ALA A 9 -11.37 37.18 32.41
C ALA A 9 -11.93 35.83 32.86
N THR A 10 -13.22 35.67 32.76
CA THR A 10 -13.93 34.39 32.99
C THR A 10 -13.57 33.47 31.83
N LYS A 11 -12.75 32.47 32.09
CA LYS A 11 -12.56 31.36 31.17
C LYS A 11 -13.89 30.63 31.02
N ILE A 12 -14.60 30.86 29.93
CA ILE A 12 -15.75 30.03 29.55
C ILE A 12 -15.19 28.67 29.22
N SER A 13 -15.35 27.74 30.14
CA SER A 13 -15.08 26.32 29.90
C SER A 13 -16.20 25.78 29.02
N LEU A 14 -16.00 25.77 27.72
CA LEU A 14 -16.83 25.05 26.77
C LEU A 14 -16.48 23.53 26.89
N GLU A 15 -16.98 22.89 27.95
CA GLU A 15 -17.10 21.43 27.90
C GLU A 15 -18.13 21.12 26.79
N PRO A 16 -17.80 20.27 25.82
CA PRO A 16 -18.76 19.89 24.78
C PRO A 16 -19.94 19.21 25.45
N LYS A 17 -21.12 19.86 25.45
CA LYS A 17 -22.31 19.41 26.19
C LYS A 17 -22.92 18.12 25.68
N HIS A 18 -22.49 17.61 24.50
CA HIS A 18 -22.99 16.36 23.95
C HIS A 18 -21.89 15.60 23.20
N GLU A 19 -21.86 14.28 23.37
CA GLU A 19 -21.07 13.40 22.49
C GLU A 19 -21.59 13.50 21.05
N PRO A 20 -20.69 13.53 20.04
CA PRO A 20 -21.09 13.59 18.64
C PRO A 20 -22.04 12.44 18.28
N THR A 21 -23.17 12.79 17.68
CA THR A 21 -24.18 11.81 17.27
C THR A 21 -23.63 10.88 16.16
N PRO A 22 -24.12 9.64 16.05
CA PRO A 22 -23.75 8.76 14.93
C PRO A 22 -24.02 9.37 13.55
N ALA A 23 -25.03 10.23 13.43
CA ALA A 23 -25.38 10.93 12.19
C ALA A 23 -24.29 11.93 11.77
N LEU A 24 -23.81 12.76 12.69
CA LEU A 24 -22.72 13.72 12.43
C LEU A 24 -21.43 13.01 12.00
N LEU A 25 -21.08 11.89 12.67
CA LEU A 25 -19.91 11.10 12.29
C LEU A 25 -20.07 10.47 10.90
N ALA A 26 -21.27 10.04 10.52
CA ALA A 26 -21.54 9.50 9.18
C ALA A 26 -21.42 10.58 8.11
N GLU A 27 -21.86 11.80 8.40
CA GLU A 27 -21.76 12.94 7.49
C GLU A 27 -20.30 13.34 7.26
N LEU A 28 -19.50 13.48 8.31
CA LEU A 28 -18.05 13.72 8.20
C LEU A 28 -17.32 12.60 7.49
N ALA A 29 -17.72 11.34 7.74
CA ALA A 29 -17.17 10.20 7.02
C ALA A 29 -17.45 10.29 5.52
N THR A 30 -18.63 10.76 5.12
CA THR A 30 -19.01 10.95 3.72
C THR A 30 -18.18 12.06 3.06
N ILE A 31 -18.03 13.21 3.72
CA ILE A 31 -17.20 14.33 3.25
C ILE A 31 -15.74 13.87 3.06
N THR A 32 -15.17 13.26 4.10
CA THR A 32 -13.77 12.76 4.08
C THR A 32 -13.55 11.71 2.99
N ALA A 33 -14.49 10.78 2.88
CA ALA A 33 -14.47 9.72 1.87
C ALA A 33 -14.49 10.30 0.45
N GLY A 34 -15.32 11.34 0.20
CA GLY A 34 -15.39 12.01 -1.10
C GLY A 34 -14.07 12.66 -1.52
N ILE A 35 -13.36 13.30 -0.59
CA ILE A 35 -12.08 13.97 -0.86
C ILE A 35 -10.96 12.96 -1.16
N ALA A 36 -10.89 11.88 -0.37
CA ALA A 36 -9.84 10.88 -0.46
C ALA A 36 -10.19 9.72 -1.41
N GLY A 37 -11.41 9.65 -1.94
CA GLY A 37 -11.91 8.54 -2.75
C GLY A 37 -12.15 7.25 -1.94
N MET A 38 -12.14 7.33 -0.62
CA MET A 38 -12.22 6.18 0.28
C MET A 38 -13.67 5.68 0.40
N GLN A 39 -13.83 4.44 0.84
CA GLN A 39 -15.13 3.98 1.34
C GLN A 39 -15.36 4.55 2.74
N ALA A 40 -16.48 5.24 2.97
CA ALA A 40 -16.81 5.81 4.30
C ALA A 40 -16.81 4.75 5.42
N SER A 41 -17.14 3.49 5.08
CA SER A 41 -17.13 2.35 6.02
C SER A 41 -15.72 1.93 6.46
N MET A 42 -14.67 2.34 5.74
CA MET A 42 -13.26 2.03 6.05
C MET A 42 -12.63 3.06 6.98
N LEU A 43 -13.29 4.19 7.20
CA LEU A 43 -12.84 5.21 8.14
C LEU A 43 -13.09 4.76 9.59
N ASP A 44 -12.04 4.85 10.43
CA ASP A 44 -12.15 4.50 11.83
C ASP A 44 -13.02 5.50 12.59
N ARG A 45 -14.14 5.04 13.16
CA ARG A 45 -15.08 5.88 13.91
C ARG A 45 -14.45 6.55 15.13
N ARG A 46 -13.41 5.94 15.73
CA ARG A 46 -12.69 6.52 16.85
C ARG A 46 -11.89 7.72 16.39
N ASN A 47 -11.16 7.59 15.27
CA ASN A 47 -10.40 8.67 14.68
C ASN A 47 -11.32 9.81 14.24
N LEU A 48 -12.45 9.50 13.59
CA LEU A 48 -13.47 10.51 13.23
C LEU A 48 -13.95 11.29 14.46
N ARG A 49 -14.32 10.59 15.54
CA ARG A 49 -14.79 11.24 16.78
C ARG A 49 -13.71 12.09 17.44
N GLN A 50 -12.51 11.55 17.54
CA GLN A 50 -11.37 12.25 18.16
C GLN A 50 -11.01 13.51 17.36
N THR A 51 -10.94 13.40 16.03
CA THR A 51 -10.64 14.52 15.14
C THR A 51 -11.74 15.59 15.22
N LEU A 52 -13.01 15.19 15.20
CA LEU A 52 -14.11 16.13 15.38
C LEU A 52 -13.99 16.92 16.69
N LYS A 53 -13.72 16.23 17.80
CA LYS A 53 -13.51 16.90 19.09
C LYS A 53 -12.36 17.90 19.03
N GLN A 54 -11.20 17.49 18.53
CA GLN A 54 -10.01 18.34 18.41
C GLN A 54 -10.25 19.56 17.53
N ARG A 55 -10.92 19.38 16.39
CA ARG A 55 -11.18 20.47 15.45
C ARG A 55 -12.25 21.41 15.94
N ALA A 56 -13.33 20.90 16.55
CA ALA A 56 -14.37 21.71 17.19
C ALA A 56 -13.78 22.59 18.32
N GLU A 57 -12.92 22.02 19.17
CA GLU A 57 -12.19 22.77 20.20
C GLU A 57 -11.26 23.83 19.59
N ALA A 58 -10.53 23.50 18.51
CA ALA A 58 -9.61 24.43 17.86
C ALA A 58 -10.31 25.60 17.16
N THR A 59 -11.52 25.39 16.65
CA THR A 59 -12.34 26.42 15.98
C THR A 59 -13.27 27.15 16.93
N GLY A 60 -13.43 26.66 18.18
CA GLY A 60 -14.37 27.23 19.17
C GLY A 60 -15.86 26.96 18.84
N LEU A 61 -16.11 25.97 17.98
CA LEU A 61 -17.46 25.60 17.54
C LEU A 61 -17.97 24.37 18.32
N ASP A 62 -19.30 24.21 18.38
CA ASP A 62 -19.88 22.92 18.74
C ASP A 62 -19.76 21.90 17.57
N PRO A 63 -19.97 20.59 17.81
CA PRO A 63 -19.80 19.58 16.77
C PRO A 63 -20.70 19.78 15.55
N GLU A 64 -21.93 20.25 15.72
CA GLU A 64 -22.90 20.50 14.66
C GLU A 64 -22.45 21.66 13.78
N ALA A 65 -22.09 22.80 14.38
CA ALA A 65 -21.56 23.95 13.67
C ALA A 65 -20.24 23.65 12.95
N TYR A 66 -19.40 22.80 13.53
CA TYR A 66 -18.17 22.37 12.89
C TYR A 66 -18.43 21.53 11.62
N VAL A 67 -19.42 20.63 11.63
CA VAL A 67 -19.80 19.87 10.43
C VAL A 67 -20.26 20.81 9.31
N GLU A 68 -21.06 21.84 9.64
CA GLU A 68 -21.46 22.84 8.66
C GLU A 68 -20.27 23.65 8.12
N LEU A 69 -19.30 23.98 8.96
CA LEU A 69 -18.05 24.60 8.52
C LEU A 69 -17.28 23.69 7.55
N CYS A 70 -17.15 22.39 7.87
CA CYS A 70 -16.51 21.41 6.99
C CYS A 70 -17.17 21.28 5.62
N LYS A 71 -18.49 21.44 5.52
CA LYS A 71 -19.19 21.42 4.22
C LYS A 71 -18.80 22.59 3.32
N GLN A 72 -18.43 23.72 3.91
CA GLN A 72 -18.23 24.98 3.21
C GLN A 72 -16.77 25.37 3.02
N SER A 73 -15.85 24.85 3.88
CA SER A 73 -14.43 25.22 3.87
C SER A 73 -13.54 24.07 3.43
N PRO A 74 -12.91 24.16 2.23
CA PRO A 74 -11.88 23.20 1.78
C PRO A 74 -10.69 23.12 2.74
N GLU A 75 -10.35 24.21 3.43
CA GLU A 75 -9.26 24.26 4.40
C GLU A 75 -9.58 23.40 5.63
N GLU A 76 -10.83 23.49 6.14
CA GLU A 76 -11.28 22.65 7.25
C GLU A 76 -11.45 21.19 6.83
N GLN A 77 -11.92 20.93 5.62
CA GLN A 77 -11.95 19.59 5.05
C GLN A 77 -10.55 18.96 5.04
N SER A 78 -9.54 19.69 4.58
CA SER A 78 -8.14 19.24 4.60
C SER A 78 -7.64 19.01 6.02
N SER A 79 -7.92 19.93 6.94
CA SER A 79 -7.53 19.83 8.35
C SER A 79 -8.18 18.64 9.05
N PHE A 80 -9.45 18.35 8.73
CA PHE A 80 -10.17 17.21 9.26
C PHE A 80 -9.62 15.88 8.69
N LEU A 81 -9.38 15.83 7.39
CA LEU A 81 -8.81 14.69 6.69
C LEU A 81 -7.48 14.25 7.33
N GLU A 82 -6.58 15.20 7.65
CA GLU A 82 -5.29 14.95 8.29
C GLU A 82 -5.41 14.17 9.61
N GLY A 83 -6.46 14.45 10.41
CA GLY A 83 -6.69 13.76 11.67
C GLY A 83 -7.31 12.37 11.53
N VAL A 84 -7.89 12.07 10.37
CA VAL A 84 -8.60 10.81 10.12
C VAL A 84 -7.76 9.79 9.34
N LEU A 85 -6.83 10.26 8.51
CA LEU A 85 -5.97 9.39 7.71
C LEU A 85 -5.08 8.51 8.60
N ASN A 86 -5.09 7.22 8.30
CA ASN A 86 -4.18 6.26 8.94
C ASN A 86 -2.89 6.16 8.13
N GLY A 87 -1.84 6.80 8.61
CA GLY A 87 -0.52 6.81 7.97
C GLY A 87 0.41 5.68 8.44
N GLU A 88 -0.09 4.52 8.89
CA GLU A 88 0.76 3.45 9.38
C GLU A 88 1.68 2.90 8.27
N THR A 89 2.98 3.08 8.45
CA THR A 89 4.02 2.62 7.55
C THR A 89 5.28 2.18 8.32
N SER A 90 6.26 1.59 7.65
CA SER A 90 7.55 1.21 8.25
C SER A 90 8.61 1.06 7.18
N PHE A 91 9.88 1.22 7.56
CA PHE A 91 11.00 0.91 6.69
C PHE A 91 10.95 -0.54 6.23
N PHE A 92 11.25 -0.76 4.94
CA PHE A 92 11.28 -2.08 4.29
C PHE A 92 10.03 -2.93 4.56
N ARG A 93 8.86 -2.27 4.60
CA ARG A 93 7.59 -2.97 4.73
C ARG A 93 7.46 -4.01 3.61
N ASP A 94 7.23 -5.30 4.00
CA ASP A 94 7.20 -6.46 3.10
C ASP A 94 8.56 -6.74 2.44
N ALA A 95 9.48 -7.31 3.22
CA ALA A 95 10.86 -7.57 2.81
C ALA A 95 10.98 -8.34 1.47
N THR A 96 10.01 -9.22 1.18
CA THR A 96 9.95 -9.97 -0.09
C THR A 96 9.76 -9.02 -1.28
N VAL A 97 8.89 -8.03 -1.15
CA VAL A 97 8.66 -7.03 -2.21
C VAL A 97 9.95 -6.23 -2.45
N PHE A 98 10.64 -5.82 -1.39
CA PHE A 98 11.92 -5.09 -1.52
C PHE A 98 13.03 -5.93 -2.14
N ALA A 99 13.09 -7.24 -1.84
CA ALA A 99 14.05 -8.14 -2.49
C ALA A 99 13.81 -8.26 -4.00
N GLU A 100 12.54 -8.39 -4.42
CA GLU A 100 12.16 -8.43 -5.83
C GLU A 100 12.40 -7.08 -6.53
N LEU A 101 12.08 -5.99 -5.83
CA LEU A 101 12.29 -4.63 -6.31
C LEU A 101 13.78 -4.37 -6.57
N SER A 102 14.66 -4.76 -5.62
CA SER A 102 16.11 -4.65 -5.78
C SER A 102 16.60 -5.43 -6.99
N ARG A 103 16.16 -6.70 -7.15
CA ARG A 103 16.52 -7.53 -8.29
C ARG A 103 16.08 -6.89 -9.62
N TRP A 104 14.87 -6.38 -9.67
CA TRP A 104 14.37 -5.71 -10.88
C TRP A 104 15.17 -4.45 -11.19
N CYS A 105 15.44 -3.60 -10.21
CA CYS A 105 16.24 -2.38 -10.40
C CYS A 105 17.66 -2.72 -10.91
N LEU A 106 18.32 -3.70 -10.32
CA LEU A 106 19.66 -4.15 -10.77
C LEU A 106 19.62 -4.64 -12.22
N ASN A 107 18.60 -5.41 -12.60
CA ASN A 107 18.41 -5.86 -13.98
C ASN A 107 18.13 -4.69 -14.94
N TRP A 108 17.38 -3.68 -14.47
CA TRP A 108 17.13 -2.47 -15.25
C TRP A 108 18.44 -1.70 -15.51
N PHE A 109 19.26 -1.46 -14.47
CA PHE A 109 20.56 -0.78 -14.61
C PHE A 109 21.57 -1.57 -15.44
N ALA A 110 21.52 -2.90 -15.43
CA ALA A 110 22.37 -3.73 -16.28
C ALA A 110 22.06 -3.59 -17.77
N ARG A 111 20.82 -3.16 -18.12
CA ARG A 111 20.35 -3.02 -19.51
C ARG A 111 20.22 -1.58 -19.98
N ASN A 112 20.26 -0.62 -19.05
CA ASN A 112 20.00 0.80 -19.33
C ASN A 112 21.09 1.68 -18.73
N ASN A 113 21.62 2.58 -19.54
CA ASN A 113 22.59 3.58 -19.10
C ASN A 113 21.93 4.89 -18.62
N GLY A 114 20.62 5.00 -18.74
CA GLY A 114 19.84 6.19 -18.35
C GLY A 114 19.61 6.29 -16.84
N THR A 115 18.80 7.28 -16.47
CA THR A 115 18.34 7.52 -15.10
C THR A 115 17.00 6.82 -14.87
N LEU A 116 16.88 6.01 -13.83
CA LEU A 116 15.64 5.34 -13.42
C LEU A 116 14.75 6.37 -12.71
N ARG A 117 13.56 6.61 -13.24
CA ARG A 117 12.57 7.55 -12.67
C ARG A 117 11.57 6.79 -11.80
N ILE A 118 11.57 7.09 -10.51
CA ILE A 118 10.81 6.34 -9.50
C ILE A 118 9.77 7.25 -8.85
N LEU A 119 8.55 6.72 -8.66
CA LEU A 119 7.49 7.33 -7.87
C LEU A 119 7.12 6.43 -6.70
N SER A 120 6.98 7.00 -5.51
CA SER A 120 6.32 6.38 -4.35
C SER A 120 5.06 7.19 -4.03
N ALA A 121 3.88 6.60 -4.21
CA ALA A 121 2.58 7.27 -4.01
C ALA A 121 1.46 6.27 -3.66
N PRO A 122 0.91 6.32 -2.44
CA PRO A 122 1.19 7.28 -1.38
C PRO A 122 2.51 6.97 -0.65
N CYS A 123 3.23 8.00 -0.25
CA CYS A 123 4.50 7.85 0.46
C CYS A 123 4.38 7.92 1.99
N SER A 124 3.22 8.30 2.52
CA SER A 124 3.00 8.52 3.95
C SER A 124 4.11 9.36 4.57
N THR A 125 4.63 8.98 5.72
CA THR A 125 5.71 9.69 6.44
C THR A 125 7.12 9.42 5.90
N GLY A 126 7.25 8.83 4.70
CA GLY A 126 8.50 8.75 3.94
C GLY A 126 9.29 7.47 4.10
N GLU A 127 8.85 6.49 4.89
CA GLU A 127 9.59 5.25 5.13
C GLU A 127 9.79 4.44 3.83
N GLU A 128 8.79 4.39 2.93
CA GLU A 128 8.91 3.66 1.67
C GLU A 128 9.91 4.31 0.72
N PRO A 129 9.82 5.61 0.34
CA PRO A 129 10.81 6.20 -0.56
C PRO A 129 12.23 6.18 0.01
N TYR A 130 12.41 6.39 1.31
CA TYR A 130 13.75 6.26 1.91
C TYR A 130 14.24 4.82 1.92
N SER A 131 13.37 3.82 2.07
CA SER A 131 13.76 2.42 1.93
C SER A 131 14.19 2.09 0.50
N ILE A 132 13.53 2.64 -0.51
CA ILE A 132 13.91 2.49 -1.93
C ILE A 132 15.27 3.12 -2.17
N ALA A 133 15.49 4.37 -1.74
CA ALA A 133 16.76 5.07 -1.91
C ALA A 133 17.92 4.31 -1.21
N ALA A 134 17.71 3.89 0.04
CA ALA A 134 18.70 3.12 0.80
C ALA A 134 19.00 1.76 0.16
N MET A 135 17.98 1.05 -0.34
CA MET A 135 18.13 -0.21 -1.04
C MET A 135 19.00 -0.06 -2.29
N LEU A 136 18.77 0.97 -3.10
CA LEU A 136 19.53 1.23 -4.32
C LEU A 136 20.99 1.59 -3.99
N GLU A 137 21.21 2.49 -3.03
CA GLU A 137 22.56 2.85 -2.58
C GLU A 137 23.32 1.64 -2.04
N GLN A 138 22.71 0.82 -1.18
CA GLN A 138 23.31 -0.40 -0.63
C GLN A 138 23.58 -1.48 -1.69
N SER A 139 22.85 -1.42 -2.82
CA SER A 139 23.09 -2.25 -4.00
C SER A 139 24.20 -1.70 -4.91
N GLY A 140 24.88 -0.62 -4.51
CA GLY A 140 25.99 -0.01 -5.27
C GLY A 140 25.52 0.94 -6.38
N ILE A 141 24.24 1.30 -6.42
CA ILE A 141 23.70 2.26 -7.39
C ILE A 141 23.89 3.68 -6.85
N ARG A 142 24.63 4.50 -7.62
CA ARG A 142 24.89 5.90 -7.27
C ARG A 142 23.59 6.71 -7.38
N LEU A 143 23.42 7.72 -6.52
CA LEU A 143 22.21 8.55 -6.45
C LEU A 143 21.88 9.25 -7.79
N GLU A 144 22.90 9.66 -8.55
CA GLU A 144 22.69 10.34 -9.84
C GLU A 144 22.09 9.43 -10.92
N ARG A 145 22.03 8.11 -10.67
CA ARG A 145 21.47 7.13 -11.58
C ARG A 145 19.96 6.95 -11.44
N PHE A 146 19.34 7.56 -10.45
CA PHE A 146 17.89 7.54 -10.31
C PHE A 146 17.34 8.87 -9.77
N THR A 147 16.06 9.13 -10.05
CA THR A 147 15.28 10.18 -9.40
C THR A 147 14.16 9.53 -8.63
N LEU A 148 13.81 10.07 -7.46
CA LEU A 148 12.77 9.53 -6.61
C LEU A 148 11.85 10.65 -6.14
N GLU A 149 10.64 10.63 -6.68
CA GLU A 149 9.54 11.49 -6.28
C GLU A 149 8.62 10.74 -5.32
N ALA A 150 8.12 11.45 -4.31
CA ALA A 150 7.28 10.89 -3.27
C ALA A 150 6.05 11.79 -3.04
N ILE A 151 4.86 11.23 -3.19
CA ILE A 151 3.60 11.97 -3.15
C ILE A 151 2.70 11.38 -2.06
N ASP A 152 2.06 12.26 -1.29
CA ASP A 152 0.99 11.88 -0.38
C ASP A 152 -0.12 12.94 -0.36
N LEU A 153 -1.33 12.52 -0.02
CA LEU A 153 -2.47 13.41 0.15
C LEU A 153 -2.32 14.29 1.39
N SER A 154 -1.68 13.77 2.45
CA SER A 154 -1.47 14.43 3.71
C SER A 154 -0.26 15.38 3.68
N SER A 155 -0.51 16.67 3.90
CA SER A 155 0.56 17.68 4.04
C SER A 155 1.41 17.43 5.28
N LEU A 156 0.79 16.99 6.39
CA LEU A 156 1.49 16.66 7.64
C LEU A 156 2.39 15.43 7.49
N ALA A 157 1.97 14.43 6.69
CA ALA A 157 2.81 13.29 6.37
C ALA A 157 4.05 13.72 5.57
N ILE A 158 3.87 14.60 4.57
CA ILE A 158 4.97 15.16 3.78
C ILE A 158 5.94 15.96 4.64
N GLU A 159 5.45 16.77 5.57
CA GLU A 159 6.32 17.50 6.51
C GLU A 159 7.15 16.55 7.38
N ARG A 160 6.52 15.51 7.93
CA ARG A 160 7.22 14.46 8.71
C ARG A 160 8.25 13.72 7.87
N ALA A 161 7.90 13.38 6.62
CA ALA A 161 8.81 12.75 5.68
C ALA A 161 10.06 13.61 5.41
N ARG A 162 9.90 14.93 5.28
CA ARG A 162 11.03 15.88 5.10
C ARG A 162 11.89 16.01 6.36
N ILE A 163 11.30 16.00 7.56
CA ILE A 163 12.04 15.99 8.85
C ILE A 163 12.83 14.68 8.97
N ALA A 164 12.25 13.56 8.52
CA ALA A 164 12.86 12.23 8.43
C ALA A 164 13.42 11.70 9.76
N VAL A 165 12.73 11.95 10.88
CA VAL A 165 13.08 11.43 12.20
C VAL A 165 12.05 10.40 12.63
N TYR A 166 12.50 9.18 12.89
CA TYR A 166 11.65 8.02 13.10
C TYR A 166 11.96 7.30 14.41
N ASN A 167 10.96 6.60 14.96
CA ASN A 167 11.10 5.78 16.16
C ASN A 167 10.03 4.64 16.13
N GLY A 168 10.07 3.78 17.15
CA GLY A 168 9.03 2.79 17.40
C GLY A 168 8.63 1.96 16.17
N LEU A 169 7.36 2.06 15.78
CA LEU A 169 6.76 1.23 14.72
C LEU A 169 7.39 1.44 13.34
N SER A 170 7.90 2.62 13.02
CA SER A 170 8.58 2.86 11.75
C SER A 170 9.82 1.98 11.56
N LEU A 171 10.48 1.61 12.66
CA LEU A 171 11.73 0.86 12.68
C LEU A 171 11.54 -0.65 12.85
N ARG A 172 10.32 -1.14 13.02
CA ARG A 172 10.02 -2.55 13.41
C ARG A 172 10.60 -3.62 12.50
N ASN A 173 10.84 -3.29 11.23
CA ASN A 173 11.44 -4.22 10.26
C ASN A 173 12.97 -4.08 10.16
N LEU A 174 13.57 -3.19 10.93
CA LEU A 174 15.01 -3.03 11.03
C LEU A 174 15.49 -3.73 12.31
N PRO A 175 16.22 -4.84 12.22
CA PRO A 175 16.66 -5.57 13.40
C PRO A 175 17.59 -4.72 14.28
N GLU A 176 18.45 -3.92 13.65
CA GLU A 176 19.38 -3.01 14.32
C GLU A 176 19.52 -1.71 13.50
N PRO A 177 18.79 -0.64 13.86
CA PRO A 177 18.82 0.63 13.13
C PRO A 177 20.24 1.21 12.99
N GLU A 178 21.13 0.99 13.99
CA GLU A 178 22.53 1.43 13.99
C GLU A 178 23.32 0.84 12.83
N GLN A 179 23.00 -0.41 12.45
CA GLN A 179 23.69 -1.14 11.39
C GLN A 179 23.02 -0.98 10.02
N SER A 180 21.93 -0.22 9.94
CA SER A 180 21.17 -0.04 8.69
C SER A 180 21.97 0.69 7.61
N GLY A 181 23.00 1.46 8.00
CA GLY A 181 23.87 2.20 7.08
C GLY A 181 23.28 3.53 6.59
N PHE A 182 21.96 3.68 6.56
CA PHE A 182 21.26 4.88 6.05
C PHE A 182 20.64 5.77 7.14
N LEU A 183 20.65 5.33 8.41
CA LEU A 183 20.17 6.07 9.56
C LEU A 183 21.33 6.58 10.41
N GLU A 184 21.09 7.68 11.12
CA GLU A 184 21.95 8.25 12.14
C GLU A 184 21.16 8.51 13.43
N ARG A 185 21.78 8.31 14.59
CA ARG A 185 21.14 8.54 15.90
C ARG A 185 20.97 10.01 16.17
N VAL A 186 19.78 10.41 16.62
CA VAL A 186 19.46 11.77 17.07
C VAL A 186 18.71 11.72 18.41
N PRO A 187 18.60 12.83 19.19
CA PRO A 187 17.97 12.79 20.51
C PRO A 187 16.53 12.27 20.54
N LYS A 188 15.77 12.46 19.43
CA LYS A 188 14.36 12.05 19.33
C LYS A 188 14.14 10.75 18.53
N GLY A 189 15.21 9.98 18.26
CA GLY A 189 15.10 8.73 17.51
C GLY A 189 16.20 8.54 16.49
N TRP A 190 15.83 8.18 15.27
CA TRP A 190 16.71 7.89 14.14
C TRP A 190 16.37 8.78 12.97
N ARG A 191 17.35 9.48 12.42
CA ARG A 191 17.19 10.33 11.25
C ARG A 191 17.78 9.66 10.02
N VAL A 192 17.11 9.76 8.89
CA VAL A 192 17.68 9.40 7.58
C VAL A 192 18.87 10.33 7.28
N LYS A 193 19.97 9.78 6.79
CA LYS A 193 21.17 10.56 6.45
C LYS A 193 20.88 11.64 5.41
N GLN A 194 21.60 12.78 5.51
CA GLN A 194 21.33 14.00 4.74
C GLN A 194 21.27 13.75 3.22
N HIS A 195 22.28 13.04 2.66
CA HIS A 195 22.36 12.79 1.22
C HIS A 195 21.15 12.06 0.64
N LEU A 196 20.51 11.15 1.42
CA LEU A 196 19.26 10.49 1.01
C LEU A 196 18.06 11.43 1.16
N ARG A 197 18.05 12.27 2.19
CA ARG A 197 16.97 13.26 2.37
C ARG A 197 16.95 14.29 1.23
N ASP A 198 18.11 14.74 0.79
CA ASP A 198 18.25 15.69 -0.31
C ASP A 198 17.89 15.07 -1.66
N HIS A 199 17.94 13.75 -1.77
CA HIS A 199 17.68 13.02 -3.02
C HIS A 199 16.20 12.71 -3.25
N VAL A 200 15.37 12.65 -2.20
CA VAL A 200 13.93 12.34 -2.34
C VAL A 200 13.12 13.62 -2.46
N ALA A 201 12.42 13.79 -3.57
CA ALA A 201 11.56 14.96 -3.82
C ALA A 201 10.14 14.70 -3.29
N PHE A 202 9.80 15.32 -2.17
CA PHE A 202 8.46 15.20 -1.55
C PHE A 202 7.52 16.31 -2.00
N ARG A 203 6.30 15.95 -2.40
CA ARG A 203 5.21 16.91 -2.61
C ARG A 203 3.86 16.37 -2.18
N GLN A 204 2.95 17.27 -1.82
CA GLN A 204 1.54 16.93 -1.61
C GLN A 204 0.84 16.72 -2.97
N GLY A 205 -0.09 15.76 -3.02
CA GLY A 205 -0.90 15.51 -4.21
C GLY A 205 -1.99 14.48 -3.98
N ASN A 206 -3.08 14.63 -4.72
CA ASN A 206 -4.19 13.68 -4.70
C ASN A 206 -4.18 12.86 -6.01
N LEU A 207 -4.01 11.54 -5.92
CA LEU A 207 -3.98 10.63 -7.08
C LEU A 207 -5.33 10.55 -7.82
N LEU A 208 -6.40 11.07 -7.24
CA LEU A 208 -7.69 11.24 -7.94
C LEU A 208 -7.67 12.44 -8.91
N ASN A 209 -6.77 13.42 -8.68
CA ASN A 209 -6.65 14.51 -9.63
C ASN A 209 -5.79 14.06 -10.82
N PRO A 210 -6.33 14.09 -12.07
CA PRO A 210 -5.61 13.67 -13.28
C PRO A 210 -4.28 14.43 -13.50
N ASP A 211 -4.22 15.68 -13.06
CA ASP A 211 -3.04 16.53 -13.24
C ASP A 211 -1.94 16.27 -12.18
N THR A 212 -2.17 15.37 -11.24
CA THR A 212 -1.17 15.04 -10.19
C THR A 212 0.05 14.35 -10.76
N LEU A 213 -0.11 13.50 -11.78
CA LEU A 213 0.97 12.73 -12.38
C LEU A 213 1.15 13.07 -13.84
N GLU A 214 2.38 13.33 -14.24
CA GLU A 214 2.69 13.55 -15.66
C GLU A 214 2.67 12.22 -16.44
N PRO A 215 2.14 12.22 -17.69
CA PRO A 215 2.09 11.03 -18.51
C PRO A 215 3.49 10.46 -18.82
N LYS A 216 3.64 9.15 -18.66
CA LYS A 216 4.88 8.40 -18.98
C LYS A 216 6.13 8.92 -18.24
N ALA A 217 5.93 9.55 -17.09
CA ALA A 217 7.00 10.18 -16.31
C ALA A 217 7.87 9.16 -15.54
N TYR A 218 7.34 7.97 -15.21
CA TYR A 218 8.00 7.05 -14.29
C TYR A 218 8.26 5.68 -14.93
N ASP A 219 9.45 5.14 -14.68
CA ASP A 219 9.85 3.79 -15.07
C ASP A 219 9.46 2.75 -13.99
N LEU A 220 9.33 3.23 -12.74
CA LEU A 220 8.91 2.46 -11.59
C LEU A 220 7.93 3.29 -10.75
N ILE A 221 6.78 2.72 -10.45
CA ILE A 221 5.80 3.29 -9.52
C ILE A 221 5.59 2.30 -8.38
N CYS A 222 5.76 2.74 -7.13
CA CYS A 222 5.33 2.02 -5.93
C CYS A 222 4.05 2.68 -5.42
N SER A 223 2.91 1.96 -5.52
CA SER A 223 1.62 2.41 -5.01
C SER A 223 1.03 1.33 -4.13
N ARG A 224 1.44 1.31 -2.85
CA ARG A 224 1.19 0.20 -1.96
C ARG A 224 0.27 0.56 -0.81
N ASN A 225 -0.63 -0.38 -0.46
CA ASN A 225 -1.54 -0.28 0.67
C ASN A 225 -2.48 0.95 0.62
N LEU A 226 -2.89 1.36 -0.57
CA LEU A 226 -3.81 2.47 -0.83
C LEU A 226 -5.17 1.98 -1.32
N LEU A 227 -5.17 1.14 -2.38
CA LEU A 227 -6.38 0.80 -3.10
C LEU A 227 -7.38 0.01 -2.24
N ILE A 228 -6.91 -0.68 -1.21
CA ILE A 228 -7.77 -1.41 -0.25
C ILE A 228 -8.80 -0.52 0.47
N TYR A 229 -8.52 0.78 0.58
CA TYR A 229 -9.40 1.74 1.27
C TYR A 229 -10.35 2.47 0.32
N GLN A 230 -10.10 2.38 -1.00
CA GLN A 230 -10.77 3.20 -2.01
C GLN A 230 -12.13 2.62 -2.43
N SER A 231 -13.05 3.51 -2.84
CA SER A 231 -14.27 3.11 -3.55
C SER A 231 -13.92 2.48 -4.91
N ASN A 232 -14.84 1.72 -5.51
CA ASN A 232 -14.60 1.10 -6.81
C ASN A 232 -14.31 2.14 -7.90
N GLU A 233 -15.01 3.27 -7.85
CA GLU A 233 -14.84 4.38 -8.78
C GLU A 233 -13.45 5.01 -8.62
N ALA A 234 -13.05 5.30 -7.38
CA ALA A 234 -11.74 5.87 -7.05
C ALA A 234 -10.60 4.92 -7.44
N ARG A 235 -10.76 3.61 -7.19
CA ARG A 235 -9.79 2.58 -7.61
C ARG A 235 -9.57 2.60 -9.11
N THR A 236 -10.66 2.61 -9.89
CA THR A 236 -10.60 2.66 -11.36
C THR A 236 -9.92 3.94 -11.85
N GLN A 237 -10.26 5.08 -11.26
CA GLN A 237 -9.66 6.38 -11.59
C GLN A 237 -8.17 6.42 -11.26
N MET A 238 -7.77 5.97 -10.06
CA MET A 238 -6.36 5.88 -9.66
C MET A 238 -5.59 4.90 -10.55
N ALA A 239 -6.17 3.74 -10.90
CA ALA A 239 -5.54 2.79 -11.80
C ALA A 239 -5.28 3.39 -13.18
N ALA A 240 -6.22 4.17 -13.73
CA ALA A 240 -6.05 4.89 -14.98
C ALA A 240 -4.93 5.95 -14.89
N SER A 241 -4.89 6.74 -13.81
CA SER A 241 -3.85 7.75 -13.57
C SER A 241 -2.46 7.12 -13.46
N LEU A 242 -2.32 6.01 -12.71
CA LEU A 242 -1.07 5.26 -12.58
C LEU A 242 -0.64 4.64 -13.92
N ALA A 243 -1.59 4.11 -14.71
CA ALA A 243 -1.30 3.56 -16.04
C ALA A 243 -0.82 4.62 -17.01
N GLN A 244 -1.42 5.81 -16.96
CA GLN A 244 -1.00 6.95 -17.80
C GLN A 244 0.40 7.45 -17.42
N ALA A 245 0.72 7.49 -16.14
CA ALA A 245 2.00 7.97 -15.62
C ALA A 245 3.16 6.99 -15.84
N LEU A 246 2.86 5.69 -15.99
CA LEU A 246 3.88 4.66 -16.19
C LEU A 246 4.44 4.70 -17.60
N ALA A 247 5.77 4.72 -17.72
CA ALA A 247 6.46 4.67 -19.01
C ALA A 247 6.28 3.31 -19.70
N PRO A 248 6.38 3.24 -21.03
CA PRO A 248 6.40 1.95 -21.74
C PRO A 248 7.50 1.03 -21.21
N GLY A 249 7.13 -0.21 -20.85
CA GLY A 249 8.05 -1.16 -20.22
C GLY A 249 8.32 -0.92 -18.74
N GLY A 250 7.71 0.11 -18.15
CA GLY A 250 7.79 0.41 -16.73
C GLY A 250 7.02 -0.59 -15.87
N ARG A 251 7.23 -0.50 -14.56
CA ARG A 251 6.67 -1.41 -13.57
C ARG A 251 5.88 -0.64 -12.50
N LEU A 252 4.68 -1.12 -12.20
CA LEU A 252 3.89 -0.72 -11.03
C LEU A 252 4.01 -1.81 -9.96
N VAL A 253 4.36 -1.44 -8.73
CA VAL A 253 4.40 -2.33 -7.56
C VAL A 253 3.28 -1.91 -6.61
N ILE A 254 2.43 -2.87 -6.23
CA ILE A 254 1.29 -2.65 -5.33
C ILE A 254 1.43 -3.47 -4.05
N GLY A 255 0.61 -3.20 -3.05
CA GLY A 255 0.47 -4.07 -1.88
C GLY A 255 -0.31 -5.34 -2.22
N ALA A 256 -0.06 -6.42 -1.49
CA ALA A 256 -0.70 -7.72 -1.71
C ALA A 256 -2.24 -7.65 -1.71
N ALA A 257 -2.81 -6.78 -0.86
CA ALA A 257 -4.26 -6.61 -0.73
C ALA A 257 -4.85 -5.56 -1.70
N ASP A 258 -4.01 -4.83 -2.44
CA ASP A 258 -4.46 -3.80 -3.38
C ASP A 258 -4.96 -4.38 -4.70
N TRP A 259 -4.57 -5.62 -5.04
CA TRP A 259 -4.98 -6.27 -6.28
C TRP A 259 -6.50 -6.41 -6.38
N GLY A 260 -7.06 -6.14 -7.55
CA GLY A 260 -8.47 -6.27 -7.84
C GLY A 260 -8.75 -6.24 -9.34
N ARG A 261 -9.97 -6.63 -9.75
CA ARG A 261 -10.40 -6.68 -11.18
C ARG A 261 -10.38 -5.30 -11.86
N ASP A 262 -10.47 -4.24 -11.09
CA ASP A 262 -10.35 -2.85 -11.55
C ASP A 262 -8.99 -2.57 -12.20
N LEU A 263 -7.93 -3.26 -11.73
CA LEU A 263 -6.59 -3.15 -12.31
C LEU A 263 -6.43 -3.94 -13.60
N ASP A 264 -7.22 -4.99 -13.82
CA ASP A 264 -7.12 -5.85 -15.01
C ASP A 264 -7.37 -5.12 -16.34
N ALA A 265 -8.10 -4.00 -16.30
CA ALA A 265 -8.34 -3.18 -17.49
C ALA A 265 -7.06 -2.51 -18.01
N PHE A 266 -6.11 -2.21 -17.12
CA PHE A 266 -4.90 -1.43 -17.41
C PHE A 266 -3.62 -2.26 -17.32
N PHE A 267 -3.59 -3.23 -16.41
CA PHE A 267 -2.38 -3.93 -16.03
C PHE A 267 -2.51 -5.46 -16.14
N ARG A 268 -1.36 -6.12 -16.18
CA ARG A 268 -1.22 -7.56 -15.98
C ARG A 268 -0.14 -7.83 -14.92
N LEU A 269 -0.33 -8.88 -14.12
CA LEU A 269 0.69 -9.34 -13.17
C LEU A 269 1.92 -9.84 -13.90
N GLU A 270 3.10 -9.53 -13.36
CA GLU A 270 4.36 -10.10 -13.81
C GLU A 270 4.75 -11.34 -12.99
N GLU A 271 5.46 -12.24 -13.65
CA GLU A 271 6.14 -13.33 -12.96
C GLU A 271 7.50 -12.88 -12.37
N PRO A 272 7.87 -13.30 -11.17
CA PRO A 272 7.08 -14.09 -10.21
C PRO A 272 6.02 -13.24 -9.50
N VAL A 273 4.81 -13.76 -9.34
CA VAL A 273 3.63 -13.04 -8.83
C VAL A 273 3.79 -12.52 -7.39
N ASN A 274 4.71 -13.07 -6.60
CA ASN A 274 5.03 -12.61 -5.23
C ASN A 274 5.69 -11.21 -5.17
N SER A 275 6.07 -10.63 -6.31
CA SER A 275 6.54 -9.24 -6.35
C SER A 275 5.42 -8.22 -6.29
N PHE A 276 4.14 -8.64 -6.49
CA PHE A 276 2.99 -7.77 -6.71
C PHE A 276 3.29 -6.68 -7.74
N ALA A 277 4.11 -7.04 -8.73
CA ALA A 277 4.54 -6.18 -9.81
C ALA A 277 3.61 -6.33 -11.01
N LEU A 278 3.28 -5.22 -11.61
CA LEU A 278 2.35 -5.11 -12.72
C LEU A 278 3.03 -4.42 -13.89
N ARG A 279 2.68 -4.85 -15.11
CA ARG A 279 3.01 -4.13 -16.35
C ARG A 279 1.75 -3.65 -17.05
N LEU A 280 1.88 -2.59 -17.82
CA LEU A 280 0.82 -2.16 -18.72
C LEU A 280 0.40 -3.30 -19.65
N ARG A 281 -0.88 -3.40 -19.91
CA ARG A 281 -1.38 -4.24 -21.00
C ARG A 281 -0.95 -3.64 -22.34
N ASP A 282 -0.54 -4.50 -23.27
CA ASP A 282 -0.22 -4.08 -24.61
C ASP A 282 -1.51 -3.55 -25.30
N ALA A 283 -1.44 -2.38 -25.91
CA ALA A 283 -2.59 -1.72 -26.56
C ALA A 283 -3.30 -2.56 -27.66
N ALA A 284 -2.68 -3.65 -28.11
CA ALA A 284 -3.23 -4.56 -29.09
C ALA A 284 -4.30 -5.54 -28.56
N ALA A 285 -4.50 -5.60 -27.22
CA ALA A 285 -5.50 -6.50 -26.61
C ALA A 285 -6.83 -5.82 -26.27
N SER A 286 -6.98 -4.52 -26.52
CA SER A 286 -8.22 -3.76 -26.24
C SER A 286 -9.15 -3.76 -27.45
N THR A 287 -9.62 -4.91 -27.90
CA THR A 287 -10.87 -4.98 -28.67
C THR A 287 -12.00 -4.89 -27.66
N THR A 288 -12.58 -3.71 -27.54
CA THR A 288 -13.91 -3.49 -26.95
C THR A 288 -14.86 -4.57 -27.43
N PRO A 289 -15.58 -5.27 -26.54
CA PRO A 289 -16.70 -6.08 -26.99
C PRO A 289 -17.81 -5.13 -27.46
N LYS A 290 -17.93 -4.94 -28.76
CA LYS A 290 -19.19 -4.44 -29.34
C LYS A 290 -20.28 -5.46 -29.01
N LEU A 291 -21.28 -5.07 -28.23
CA LEU A 291 -22.55 -5.77 -28.20
C LEU A 291 -23.13 -5.75 -29.63
N GLY A 292 -23.02 -6.86 -30.31
CA GLY A 292 -23.65 -7.13 -31.60
C GLY A 292 -24.61 -8.28 -31.42
N ALA A 293 -25.84 -8.07 -31.87
CA ALA A 293 -26.98 -9.01 -31.86
C ALA A 293 -26.70 -10.34 -32.56
N PRO A 294 -27.44 -11.41 -32.26
CA PRO A 294 -27.20 -12.75 -32.76
C PRO A 294 -27.71 -12.94 -34.20
N GLY A 295 -26.87 -13.52 -35.05
CA GLY A 295 -27.24 -14.00 -36.39
C GLY A 295 -26.64 -15.39 -36.63
N PRO A 296 -27.21 -16.23 -37.49
CA PRO A 296 -27.26 -17.68 -37.34
C PRO A 296 -26.17 -18.46 -38.09
N ASP A 297 -25.88 -19.62 -37.49
CA ASP A 297 -25.40 -20.86 -38.12
C ASP A 297 -24.33 -20.84 -39.23
N SER A 298 -23.16 -21.44 -38.92
CA SER A 298 -22.42 -22.29 -39.84
C SER A 298 -21.36 -23.14 -39.12
N ARG A 299 -21.50 -24.46 -39.28
CA ARG A 299 -20.64 -25.53 -38.71
C ARG A 299 -19.27 -25.57 -39.38
N PRO A 300 -18.24 -26.06 -38.69
CA PRO A 300 -16.87 -26.10 -39.21
C PRO A 300 -16.63 -27.36 -40.08
N ARG A 301 -15.92 -27.15 -41.19
CA ARG A 301 -15.36 -28.22 -42.01
C ARG A 301 -13.97 -28.63 -41.46
N VAL A 302 -13.85 -29.94 -41.27
CA VAL A 302 -12.60 -30.64 -40.97
C VAL A 302 -11.72 -30.69 -42.22
N GLY A 303 -10.46 -30.28 -42.09
CA GLY A 303 -9.43 -30.49 -43.09
C GLY A 303 -8.22 -31.18 -42.44
N LYS A 304 -7.93 -32.39 -42.96
CA LYS A 304 -6.80 -33.24 -42.57
C LYS A 304 -5.51 -32.82 -43.28
N GLY A 305 -4.35 -32.98 -42.56
CA GLY A 305 -3.12 -33.48 -43.17
C GLY A 305 -1.98 -32.49 -43.28
N ALA A 306 -0.88 -32.70 -42.58
CA ALA A 306 0.45 -33.21 -43.07
C ALA A 306 1.54 -32.95 -42.02
N THR A 307 2.07 -34.01 -41.63
CA THR A 307 3.40 -34.54 -41.17
C THR A 307 4.64 -33.68 -41.30
N SER A 308 5.39 -33.73 -40.19
CA SER A 308 6.80 -34.17 -40.00
C SER A 308 7.92 -33.13 -39.93
N ASP A 309 8.65 -33.29 -38.82
CA ASP A 309 10.09 -33.24 -38.66
C ASP A 309 10.83 -31.88 -38.74
N ASN A 310 11.27 -31.41 -37.58
CA ASN A 310 12.73 -31.30 -37.30
C ASN A 310 12.99 -30.92 -35.81
N LEU A 311 13.47 -31.91 -35.10
CA LEU A 311 14.14 -31.80 -33.80
C LEU A 311 15.54 -31.21 -34.01
N HIS A 312 15.81 -30.03 -33.52
CA HIS A 312 17.15 -29.59 -33.18
C HIS A 312 17.22 -29.27 -31.70
N SER A 313 17.89 -30.17 -30.98
CA SER A 313 18.28 -30.06 -29.58
C SER A 313 19.24 -28.89 -29.40
N ILE A 314 18.85 -27.86 -28.65
CA ILE A 314 19.78 -26.87 -28.11
C ILE A 314 19.84 -27.11 -26.60
N SER A 315 21.05 -27.56 -26.17
CA SER A 315 21.42 -27.78 -24.78
C SER A 315 21.32 -26.48 -23.98
N ALA A 316 20.57 -26.49 -22.87
CA ALA A 316 20.53 -25.42 -21.89
C ALA A 316 21.85 -25.32 -21.13
N PRO A 317 22.44 -24.14 -20.90
CA PRO A 317 23.56 -23.98 -20.02
C PRO A 317 23.13 -24.12 -18.55
N LYS A 318 23.83 -24.95 -17.79
CA LYS A 318 23.71 -25.09 -16.33
C LYS A 318 24.00 -23.72 -15.66
N PRO A 319 23.17 -23.24 -14.74
CA PRO A 319 23.55 -22.14 -13.86
C PRO A 319 24.36 -22.71 -12.69
N SER A 320 25.64 -22.43 -12.64
CA SER A 320 26.46 -22.60 -11.45
C SER A 320 26.50 -21.28 -10.69
N ALA A 321 25.64 -21.13 -9.70
CA ALA A 321 25.80 -20.10 -8.67
C ALA A 321 26.66 -20.69 -7.53
N PRO A 322 27.68 -19.97 -7.01
CA PRO A 322 28.46 -20.45 -5.88
C PRO A 322 27.60 -20.48 -4.61
N ALA A 323 27.67 -21.58 -3.87
CA ALA A 323 26.97 -21.73 -2.59
C ALA A 323 27.47 -20.74 -1.55
N PRO A 324 26.58 -20.15 -0.72
CA PRO A 324 26.96 -19.18 0.32
C PRO A 324 27.87 -19.84 1.37
N THR A 325 29.02 -19.20 1.63
CA THR A 325 30.10 -19.72 2.46
C THR A 325 29.96 -19.50 3.96
N THR A 326 28.93 -18.84 4.45
CA THR A 326 28.73 -18.59 5.89
C THR A 326 27.38 -19.11 6.41
N ALA A 327 27.37 -19.63 7.66
CA ALA A 327 26.15 -20.11 8.34
C ALA A 327 25.03 -19.03 8.39
N LYS A 328 25.41 -17.75 8.50
CA LYS A 328 24.48 -16.59 8.49
C LYS A 328 23.82 -16.42 7.12
N ALA A 329 24.58 -16.61 6.03
CA ALA A 329 24.05 -16.53 4.66
C ALA A 329 23.10 -17.70 4.35
N ARG A 330 23.40 -18.92 4.83
CA ARG A 330 22.49 -20.07 4.71
C ARG A 330 21.19 -19.85 5.46
N ARG A 331 21.23 -19.32 6.69
CA ARG A 331 20.05 -19.04 7.50
C ARG A 331 19.15 -17.94 6.87
N ILE A 332 19.76 -16.92 6.24
CA ILE A 332 19.04 -15.90 5.49
C ILE A 332 18.38 -16.51 4.23
N LEU A 333 19.07 -17.39 3.54
CA LEU A 333 18.54 -18.07 2.36
C LEU A 333 17.39 -19.03 2.73
N ASP A 334 17.48 -19.74 3.85
CA ASP A 334 16.43 -20.63 4.35
C ASP A 334 15.18 -19.84 4.79
N LEU A 335 15.34 -18.72 5.48
CA LEU A 335 14.25 -17.81 5.83
C LEU A 335 13.62 -17.18 4.59
N SER A 336 14.43 -16.80 3.61
CA SER A 336 13.97 -16.26 2.32
C SER A 336 13.14 -17.30 1.55
N ASN A 337 13.57 -18.56 1.54
CA ASN A 337 12.84 -19.66 0.90
C ASN A 337 11.53 -20.00 1.62
N GLN A 338 11.52 -19.96 2.96
CA GLN A 338 10.28 -20.15 3.75
C GLN A 338 9.27 -19.03 3.48
N LEU A 339 9.69 -17.76 3.49
CA LEU A 339 8.84 -16.61 3.18
C LEU A 339 8.32 -16.66 1.73
N ALA A 340 9.16 -17.08 0.77
CA ALA A 340 8.74 -17.27 -0.61
C ALA A 340 7.63 -18.33 -0.74
N ASN A 341 7.73 -19.43 0.03
CA ASN A 341 6.72 -20.49 0.06
C ASN A 341 5.39 -20.00 0.67
N VAL A 342 5.41 -19.26 1.77
CA VAL A 342 4.23 -18.66 2.42
C VAL A 342 3.49 -17.75 1.46
N THR A 343 4.23 -16.86 0.81
CA THR A 343 3.66 -15.89 -0.14
C THR A 343 3.07 -16.58 -1.37
N ALA A 344 3.75 -17.61 -1.90
CA ALA A 344 3.24 -18.39 -3.04
C ALA A 344 1.95 -19.14 -2.69
N LEU A 345 1.88 -19.76 -1.52
CA LEU A 345 0.68 -20.47 -1.06
C LEU A 345 -0.51 -19.52 -0.86
N TYR A 346 -0.29 -18.36 -0.25
CA TYR A 346 -1.36 -17.37 -0.07
C TYR A 346 -1.87 -16.83 -1.40
N ARG A 347 -0.99 -16.56 -2.36
CA ARG A 347 -1.36 -16.14 -3.69
C ARG A 347 -2.24 -17.18 -4.38
N ASN A 348 -1.80 -18.44 -4.41
CA ASN A 348 -2.57 -19.52 -5.00
C ASN A 348 -3.95 -19.66 -4.30
N ALA A 349 -4.01 -19.39 -2.98
CA ALA A 349 -5.27 -19.31 -2.26
C ALA A 349 -6.17 -18.18 -2.76
N LEU A 350 -5.59 -17.00 -3.00
CA LEU A 350 -6.33 -15.86 -3.52
C LEU A 350 -6.84 -16.09 -4.94
N GLU A 351 -6.01 -16.67 -5.81
CA GLU A 351 -6.39 -17.04 -7.18
C GLU A 351 -7.52 -18.08 -7.19
N ALA A 352 -7.43 -19.12 -6.34
CA ALA A 352 -8.48 -20.11 -6.19
C ALA A 352 -9.80 -19.47 -5.71
N TYR A 353 -9.72 -18.54 -4.75
CA TYR A 353 -10.89 -17.79 -4.28
C TYR A 353 -11.54 -16.95 -5.38
N LEU A 354 -10.73 -16.26 -6.19
CA LEU A 354 -11.21 -15.46 -7.33
C LEU A 354 -11.87 -16.32 -8.43
N ARG A 355 -11.46 -17.59 -8.57
CA ARG A 355 -12.09 -18.57 -9.46
C ARG A 355 -13.32 -19.25 -8.85
N ALA A 356 -13.75 -18.84 -7.66
CA ALA A 356 -14.81 -19.45 -6.86
C ALA A 356 -14.52 -20.90 -6.43
N GLU A 357 -13.25 -21.30 -6.38
CA GLU A 357 -12.77 -22.59 -5.91
C GLU A 357 -12.54 -22.53 -4.39
N GLU A 358 -13.61 -22.31 -3.60
CA GLU A 358 -13.53 -22.01 -2.16
C GLU A 358 -12.79 -23.06 -1.34
N ARG A 359 -13.00 -24.37 -1.66
CA ARG A 359 -12.33 -25.48 -0.95
C ARG A 359 -10.81 -25.46 -1.15
N GLU A 360 -10.36 -25.17 -2.36
CA GLU A 360 -8.94 -25.08 -2.68
C GLU A 360 -8.32 -23.84 -2.04
N ALA A 361 -9.00 -22.70 -2.11
CA ALA A 361 -8.60 -21.48 -1.41
C ALA A 361 -8.44 -21.69 0.11
N GLU A 362 -9.40 -22.38 0.74
CA GLU A 362 -9.34 -22.73 2.14
C GLU A 362 -8.15 -23.64 2.47
N ARG A 363 -7.91 -24.66 1.64
CA ARG A 363 -6.78 -25.59 1.81
C ARG A 363 -5.44 -24.87 1.77
N LEU A 364 -5.25 -23.98 0.79
CA LEU A 364 -4.03 -23.22 0.60
C LEU A 364 -3.81 -22.17 1.72
N CYS A 365 -4.85 -21.51 2.19
CA CYS A 365 -4.77 -20.63 3.36
C CYS A 365 -4.33 -21.40 4.61
N ARG A 366 -4.85 -22.61 4.83
CA ARG A 366 -4.45 -23.46 5.95
C ARG A 366 -2.98 -23.90 5.85
N GLN A 367 -2.49 -24.22 4.65
CA GLN A 367 -1.08 -24.51 4.42
C GLN A 367 -0.20 -23.30 4.70
N THR A 368 -0.62 -22.10 4.28
CA THR A 368 0.07 -20.86 4.60
C THR A 368 0.18 -20.66 6.11
N LEU A 369 -0.92 -20.87 6.86
CA LEU A 369 -0.97 -20.75 8.32
C LEU A 369 -0.20 -21.86 9.06
N TYR A 370 0.06 -22.98 8.42
CA TYR A 370 0.94 -24.00 8.97
C TYR A 370 2.41 -23.58 8.95
N LEU A 371 2.82 -22.86 7.89
CA LEU A 371 4.20 -22.34 7.75
C LEU A 371 4.39 -21.03 8.54
N GLU A 372 3.38 -20.16 8.55
CA GLU A 372 3.34 -18.90 9.26
C GLU A 372 2.02 -18.75 9.98
N THR A 373 2.03 -19.12 11.27
CA THR A 373 0.81 -19.24 12.08
C THR A 373 0.00 -17.96 12.18
N ASP A 374 0.65 -16.79 12.05
CA ASP A 374 0.04 -15.48 12.23
C ASP A 374 -0.06 -14.67 10.93
N HIS A 375 -0.04 -15.37 9.77
CA HIS A 375 -0.20 -14.75 8.46
C HIS A 375 -1.60 -14.12 8.32
N LEU A 376 -1.68 -12.81 8.63
CA LEU A 376 -2.94 -12.06 8.71
C LEU A 376 -3.78 -12.12 7.42
N PRO A 377 -3.20 -11.99 6.20
CA PRO A 377 -3.97 -12.08 4.96
C PRO A 377 -4.68 -13.44 4.78
N SER A 378 -4.04 -14.55 5.17
CA SER A 378 -4.67 -15.88 5.13
C SER A 378 -5.79 -16.04 6.16
N LEU A 379 -5.65 -15.45 7.35
CA LEU A 379 -6.70 -15.42 8.36
C LEU A 379 -7.91 -14.63 7.87
N GLU A 380 -7.70 -13.49 7.22
CA GLU A 380 -8.77 -12.66 6.66
C GLU A 380 -9.47 -13.33 5.48
N LEU A 381 -8.71 -13.98 4.59
CA LEU A 381 -9.28 -14.73 3.46
C LEU A 381 -10.11 -15.92 3.94
N LEU A 382 -9.63 -16.67 4.94
CA LEU A 382 -10.40 -17.74 5.57
C LEU A 382 -11.69 -17.23 6.22
N ALA A 383 -11.66 -16.07 6.86
CA ALA A 383 -12.85 -15.46 7.43
C ALA A 383 -13.88 -15.05 6.35
N LYS A 384 -13.43 -14.69 5.14
CA LYS A 384 -14.30 -14.39 3.99
C LYS A 384 -14.90 -15.65 3.37
N ILE A 385 -14.09 -16.71 3.21
CA ILE A 385 -14.53 -18.01 2.65
C ILE A 385 -15.58 -18.64 3.57
N ASN A 386 -15.33 -18.66 4.87
CA ASN A 386 -16.19 -19.28 5.87
C ASN A 386 -17.25 -18.28 6.39
N ARG A 387 -18.08 -17.67 5.52
CA ARG A 387 -19.23 -16.86 5.93
C ARG A 387 -20.16 -17.67 6.84
N PRO A 388 -20.77 -17.05 7.87
CA PRO A 388 -21.39 -17.80 8.97
C PRO A 388 -22.65 -18.55 8.50
N GLN A 389 -22.51 -19.87 8.36
CA GLN A 389 -23.58 -20.80 8.69
C GLN A 389 -23.28 -21.31 10.10
N ALA A 390 -24.22 -21.12 11.01
CA ALA A 390 -24.14 -21.24 12.45
C ALA A 390 -23.21 -22.33 13.01
N SER A 391 -22.50 -21.98 14.09
CA SER A 391 -21.81 -22.82 15.08
C SER A 391 -20.66 -23.72 14.60
N ASN A 392 -19.48 -23.12 14.40
CA ASN A 392 -18.27 -23.92 14.32
C ASN A 392 -17.20 -23.36 15.27
N ARG A 393 -16.70 -24.19 16.22
CA ARG A 393 -15.62 -23.85 17.18
C ARG A 393 -14.39 -23.22 16.50
N MET A 394 -14.15 -23.59 15.24
CA MET A 394 -13.04 -23.09 14.44
C MET A 394 -13.23 -21.62 14.00
N GLN A 395 -14.47 -21.20 13.70
CA GLN A 395 -14.78 -19.80 13.39
C GLN A 395 -14.61 -18.90 14.62
N LEU A 396 -15.03 -19.37 15.80
CA LEU A 396 -14.80 -18.67 17.06
C LEU A 396 -13.30 -18.51 17.34
N ALA A 397 -12.50 -19.55 17.10
CA ALA A 397 -11.04 -19.49 17.25
C ALA A 397 -10.38 -18.53 16.22
N LEU A 398 -10.84 -18.52 14.98
CA LEU A 398 -10.37 -17.62 13.92
C LEU A 398 -10.70 -16.16 14.24
N HIS A 399 -11.95 -15.87 14.65
CA HIS A 399 -12.37 -14.53 15.06
C HIS A 399 -11.64 -14.06 16.32
N ALA A 400 -11.42 -14.95 17.30
CA ALA A 400 -10.66 -14.65 18.50
C ALA A 400 -9.18 -14.33 18.18
N ARG A 401 -8.62 -14.98 17.16
CA ARG A 401 -7.25 -14.77 16.69
C ARG A 401 -7.12 -13.44 15.93
N LEU A 402 -8.03 -13.15 15.01
CA LEU A 402 -8.14 -11.85 14.33
C LEU A 402 -8.37 -10.71 15.32
N LYS A 403 -9.20 -10.92 16.35
CA LYS A 403 -9.45 -9.94 17.41
C LYS A 403 -8.18 -9.68 18.23
N ARG A 404 -7.39 -10.72 18.57
CA ARG A 404 -6.11 -10.56 19.29
C ARG A 404 -5.09 -9.77 18.47
N HIS A 405 -4.96 -10.02 17.16
CA HIS A 405 -4.11 -9.24 16.28
C HIS A 405 -4.54 -7.78 16.18
N ARG A 406 -5.85 -7.53 16.09
CA ARG A 406 -6.39 -6.15 16.09
C ARG A 406 -6.22 -5.44 17.43
N THR A 407 -6.30 -6.17 18.56
CA THR A 407 -6.06 -5.59 19.90
C THR A 407 -4.57 -5.43 20.21
N ALA A 408 -3.70 -6.32 19.75
CA ALA A 408 -2.26 -6.17 19.88
C ALA A 408 -1.75 -4.98 19.05
N ALA A 409 -2.32 -4.76 17.86
CA ALA A 409 -2.08 -3.57 17.05
C ALA A 409 -2.65 -2.29 17.71
N ALA A 410 -3.72 -2.40 18.52
CA ALA A 410 -4.32 -1.26 19.23
C ALA A 410 -3.76 -1.03 20.64
N GLY A 411 -3.11 -2.03 21.26
CA GLY A 411 -2.60 -1.99 22.65
C GLY A 411 -1.14 -1.63 22.80
N GLY A 412 -0.38 -1.49 21.70
CA GLY A 412 1.03 -1.07 21.71
C GLY A 412 1.26 0.43 21.95
N GLY A 413 0.24 1.16 22.36
CA GLY A 413 0.30 2.61 22.58
C GLY A 413 0.26 3.07 24.04
N ALA A 414 0.49 2.18 25.02
CA ALA A 414 0.51 2.55 26.43
C ALA A 414 1.66 1.81 27.16
N GLN A 415 2.87 2.30 27.01
CA GLN A 415 3.93 2.35 28.01
C GLN A 415 5.01 3.34 27.58
#